data_ec7064cc6e9e2e74c6e50e442aa7b6ee
#
_entry.id   ec7064cc6e9e2e74c6e50e442aa7b6ee
#
_cell.length_a   1.000
_cell.length_b   1.000
_cell.length_c   1.000
_cell.angle_alpha   90.00
_cell.angle_beta   90.00
_cell.angle_gamma   90.00
#
_symmetry.space_group_name_H-M   'P 1'
#
loop_
_entity.id
_entity.type
_entity.pdbx_description
1 polymer ?
#
loop_
_entity_poly.entity_id
_entity_poly.type
_entity_poly.pdbx_seq_one_letter_code
_entity_poly.pdbx_strand_id
1 'polypeptide(L)'
;MTALSADSLFLRRGGANLLAGISLSLGPTGSVAVVGPNGAGKSMLLKVLAGILAPTTGQVRIGGEDLARLSGAVRARQIGYLPQYFEPHWDLTVADLVRLGAERAGGLTKGVVDEITARFELATLQDRRWSTLSGGERARVLLAMVLAVDPPALLADEPAASLDIRHRIDVVRSLVRRGTERLCVVVMHDLDLAFRFFETVVVMDRGRIVVAGHAHDIFDDARLDAAFGVRFERLKAGHHSLLRPACL
;
A
#
# COMPACT_ATOMS: atom_id res chain seq x y z
N MET A 1 -8.67 15.58 -10.81
CA MET A 1 -7.62 14.67 -10.34
C MET A 1 -8.00 14.15 -8.96
N THR A 2 -7.77 12.87 -8.67
CA THR A 2 -8.15 12.24 -7.39
C THR A 2 -7.12 12.55 -6.32
N ALA A 3 -7.55 13.10 -5.21
CA ALA A 3 -6.74 13.26 -4.00
C ALA A 3 -7.36 12.39 -2.90
N LEU A 4 -6.56 11.76 -2.06
CA LEU A 4 -7.00 10.98 -0.91
C LEU A 4 -6.67 11.75 0.36
N SER A 5 -7.66 12.02 1.20
CA SER A 5 -7.43 12.71 2.47
C SER A 5 -8.15 12.03 3.62
N ALA A 6 -7.55 12.17 4.79
CA ALA A 6 -8.09 11.76 6.07
C ALA A 6 -8.11 12.98 6.99
N ASP A 7 -9.20 13.16 7.73
CA ASP A 7 -9.37 14.26 8.67
C ASP A 7 -9.76 13.72 10.04
N SER A 8 -8.88 13.96 11.01
CA SER A 8 -9.06 13.67 12.44
C SER A 8 -9.56 12.25 12.72
N LEU A 9 -8.96 11.24 12.05
CA LEU A 9 -9.39 9.86 12.17
C LEU A 9 -9.07 9.28 13.54
N PHE A 10 -10.08 8.72 14.18
CA PHE A 10 -9.95 7.84 15.33
C PHE A 10 -10.53 6.48 15.00
N LEU A 11 -9.86 5.43 15.41
CA LEU A 11 -10.35 4.06 15.35
C LEU A 11 -10.15 3.39 16.72
N ARG A 12 -11.27 3.03 17.36
CA ARG A 12 -11.27 2.32 18.64
C ARG A 12 -11.86 0.93 18.47
N ARG A 13 -11.20 -0.08 19.01
CA ARG A 13 -11.70 -1.46 19.08
C ARG A 13 -11.22 -2.14 20.36
N GLY A 14 -12.11 -2.88 21.02
CA GLY A 14 -11.76 -3.60 22.25
C GLY A 14 -11.17 -2.70 23.35
N GLY A 15 -11.59 -1.45 23.46
CA GLY A 15 -11.05 -0.49 24.43
C GLY A 15 -9.72 0.18 24.03
N ALA A 16 -9.05 -0.31 22.96
CA ALA A 16 -7.79 0.24 22.50
C ALA A 16 -8.00 1.28 21.39
N ASN A 17 -7.17 2.34 21.40
CA ASN A 17 -7.08 3.30 20.30
C ASN A 17 -6.10 2.76 19.26
N LEU A 18 -6.62 2.26 18.14
CA LEU A 18 -5.80 1.77 17.02
C LEU A 18 -5.33 2.92 16.10
N LEU A 19 -6.16 3.97 15.98
CA LEU A 19 -5.80 5.25 15.36
C LEU A 19 -6.24 6.38 16.29
N ALA A 20 -5.44 7.44 16.38
CA ALA A 20 -5.63 8.51 17.36
C ALA A 20 -5.35 9.91 16.78
N GLY A 21 -6.33 10.45 16.06
CA GLY A 21 -6.27 11.80 15.48
C GLY A 21 -5.40 11.89 14.23
N ILE A 22 -5.51 10.91 13.32
CA ILE A 22 -4.77 10.92 12.05
C ILE A 22 -5.40 11.94 11.11
N SER A 23 -4.59 12.89 10.67
CA SER A 23 -4.90 13.77 9.54
C SER A 23 -3.80 13.66 8.50
N LEU A 24 -4.19 13.42 7.24
CA LEU A 24 -3.28 13.19 6.12
C LEU A 24 -3.93 13.67 4.82
N SER A 25 -3.15 14.35 3.98
CA SER A 25 -3.60 14.77 2.65
C SER A 25 -2.58 14.32 1.61
N LEU A 26 -3.04 13.52 0.64
CA LEU A 26 -2.22 12.96 -0.43
C LEU A 26 -2.73 13.46 -1.78
N GLY A 27 -1.79 13.81 -2.65
CA GLY A 27 -2.08 14.24 -4.01
C GLY A 27 -2.67 13.13 -4.89
N PRO A 28 -3.05 13.48 -6.13
CA PRO A 28 -3.57 12.51 -7.10
C PRO A 28 -2.50 11.56 -7.62
N THR A 29 -1.26 11.92 -7.47
CA THR A 29 -0.07 11.14 -7.82
C THR A 29 0.89 11.15 -6.63
N GLY A 30 1.85 10.27 -6.63
CA GLY A 30 2.90 10.17 -5.64
C GLY A 30 3.11 8.73 -5.14
N SER A 31 4.33 8.42 -4.75
CA SER A 31 4.68 7.20 -4.05
C SER A 31 4.90 7.51 -2.57
N VAL A 32 4.09 6.89 -1.71
CA VAL A 32 4.07 7.13 -0.27
C VAL A 32 4.38 5.83 0.48
N ALA A 33 5.44 5.82 1.27
CA ALA A 33 5.72 4.73 2.19
C ALA A 33 5.14 5.06 3.58
N VAL A 34 4.40 4.13 4.17
CA VAL A 34 3.95 4.20 5.57
C VAL A 34 4.77 3.23 6.38
N VAL A 35 5.59 3.76 7.29
CA VAL A 35 6.51 2.99 8.12
C VAL A 35 6.23 3.20 9.61
N GLY A 36 6.79 2.36 10.46
CA GLY A 36 6.62 2.44 11.91
C GLY A 36 6.75 1.06 12.57
N PRO A 37 6.90 1.00 13.88
CA PRO A 37 7.01 -0.26 14.62
C PRO A 37 5.77 -1.14 14.46
N ASN A 38 5.90 -2.41 14.89
CA ASN A 38 4.75 -3.32 14.95
C ASN A 38 3.71 -2.77 15.93
N GLY A 39 2.44 -2.84 15.55
CA GLY A 39 1.35 -2.29 16.36
C GLY A 39 1.15 -0.78 16.21
N ALA A 40 1.92 -0.06 15.38
CA ALA A 40 1.77 1.38 15.16
C ALA A 40 0.44 1.79 14.50
N GLY A 41 -0.34 0.85 13.97
CA GLY A 41 -1.64 1.12 13.33
C GLY A 41 -1.60 1.26 11.81
N LYS A 42 -0.47 0.96 11.16
CA LYS A 42 -0.26 1.11 9.71
C LYS A 42 -1.33 0.41 8.87
N SER A 43 -1.54 -0.89 9.07
CA SER A 43 -2.56 -1.67 8.36
C SER A 43 -3.98 -1.19 8.67
N MET A 44 -4.23 -0.70 9.90
CA MET A 44 -5.53 -0.13 10.25
C MET A 44 -5.77 1.18 9.51
N LEU A 45 -4.74 2.03 9.39
CA LEU A 45 -4.82 3.24 8.57
C LEU A 45 -5.17 2.89 7.12
N LEU A 46 -4.45 1.96 6.48
CA LEU A 46 -4.75 1.56 5.12
C LEU A 46 -6.18 1.03 4.96
N LYS A 47 -6.65 0.18 5.89
CA LYS A 47 -8.03 -0.36 5.85
C LYS A 47 -9.08 0.74 5.99
N VAL A 48 -8.84 1.76 6.80
CA VAL A 48 -9.74 2.92 6.94
C VAL A 48 -9.69 3.77 5.66
N LEU A 49 -8.51 4.06 5.13
CA LEU A 49 -8.36 4.78 3.86
C LEU A 49 -8.98 4.06 2.67
N ALA A 50 -8.99 2.72 2.67
CA ALA A 50 -9.65 1.90 1.65
C ALA A 50 -11.18 1.80 1.85
N GLY A 51 -11.73 2.30 2.95
CA GLY A 51 -13.14 2.15 3.30
C GLY A 51 -13.56 0.73 3.65
N ILE A 52 -12.61 -0.15 3.99
CA ILE A 52 -12.84 -1.51 4.50
C ILE A 52 -13.27 -1.45 5.96
N LEU A 53 -12.69 -0.52 6.72
CA LEU A 53 -13.07 -0.24 8.10
C LEU A 53 -13.61 1.19 8.20
N ALA A 54 -14.77 1.33 8.85
CA ALA A 54 -15.28 2.64 9.22
C ALA A 54 -14.48 3.18 10.42
N PRO A 55 -14.03 4.44 10.41
CA PRO A 55 -13.43 5.07 11.58
C PRO A 55 -14.48 5.26 12.68
N THR A 56 -14.07 5.37 13.94
CA THR A 56 -14.96 5.70 15.05
C THR A 56 -15.41 7.15 14.96
N THR A 57 -14.49 8.06 14.61
CA THR A 57 -14.74 9.47 14.30
C THR A 57 -13.76 9.94 13.22
N GLY A 58 -14.05 11.09 12.62
CA GLY A 58 -13.31 11.62 11.48
C GLY A 58 -13.86 11.10 10.16
N GLN A 59 -13.23 11.47 9.07
CA GLN A 59 -13.70 11.14 7.72
C GLN A 59 -12.54 10.91 6.75
N VAL A 60 -12.80 10.09 5.74
CA VAL A 60 -11.90 9.90 4.59
C VAL A 60 -12.59 10.45 3.35
N ARG A 61 -11.86 11.19 2.53
CA ARG A 61 -12.35 11.70 1.26
C ARG A 61 -11.46 11.25 0.11
N ILE A 62 -12.09 10.98 -1.04
CA ILE A 62 -11.40 10.72 -2.30
C ILE A 62 -11.99 11.61 -3.38
N GLY A 63 -11.15 12.36 -4.08
CA GLY A 63 -11.61 13.35 -5.07
C GLY A 63 -12.51 14.44 -4.47
N GLY A 64 -12.40 14.72 -3.16
CA GLY A 64 -13.25 15.64 -2.42
C GLY A 64 -14.54 15.03 -1.88
N GLU A 65 -14.93 13.82 -2.32
CA GLU A 65 -16.14 13.13 -1.87
C GLU A 65 -15.89 12.28 -0.62
N ASP A 66 -16.84 12.28 0.30
CA ASP A 66 -16.78 11.42 1.49
C ASP A 66 -16.86 9.94 1.11
N LEU A 67 -15.82 9.19 1.45
CA LEU A 67 -15.70 7.77 1.12
C LEU A 67 -16.86 6.92 1.70
N ALA A 68 -17.41 7.32 2.84
CA ALA A 68 -18.54 6.62 3.47
C ALA A 68 -19.84 6.72 2.66
N ARG A 69 -19.99 7.77 1.84
CA ARG A 69 -21.18 7.97 1.00
C ARG A 69 -21.11 7.24 -0.34
N LEU A 70 -19.92 6.79 -0.75
CA LEU A 70 -19.74 6.06 -2.00
C LEU A 70 -20.23 4.61 -1.86
N SER A 71 -20.88 4.11 -2.89
CA SER A 71 -21.21 2.68 -2.95
C SER A 71 -19.94 1.82 -3.01
N GLY A 72 -20.02 0.56 -2.59
CA GLY A 72 -18.90 -0.38 -2.65
C GLY A 72 -18.29 -0.51 -4.05
N ALA A 73 -19.15 -0.51 -5.09
CA ALA A 73 -18.70 -0.59 -6.48
C ALA A 73 -17.92 0.68 -6.91
N VAL A 74 -18.37 1.87 -6.51
CA VAL A 74 -17.67 3.12 -6.81
C VAL A 74 -16.33 3.15 -6.07
N ARG A 75 -16.30 2.81 -4.78
CA ARG A 75 -15.05 2.74 -4.00
C ARG A 75 -14.05 1.77 -4.62
N ALA A 76 -14.49 0.58 -5.03
CA ALA A 76 -13.63 -0.43 -5.63
C ALA A 76 -13.00 0.00 -6.97
N ARG A 77 -13.60 0.96 -7.67
CA ARG A 77 -13.01 1.57 -8.88
C ARG A 77 -12.04 2.70 -8.55
N GLN A 78 -12.23 3.38 -7.43
CA GLN A 78 -11.40 4.51 -7.02
C GLN A 78 -10.16 4.07 -6.23
N ILE A 79 -10.27 2.98 -5.45
CA ILE A 79 -9.21 2.51 -4.56
C ILE A 79 -8.98 1.02 -4.77
N GLY A 80 -7.78 0.67 -5.19
CA GLY A 80 -7.25 -0.69 -5.11
C GLY A 80 -6.66 -0.94 -3.73
N TYR A 81 -7.05 -2.02 -3.08
CA TYR A 81 -6.45 -2.44 -1.82
C TYR A 81 -5.79 -3.81 -1.97
N LEU A 82 -4.50 -3.88 -1.67
CA LEU A 82 -3.71 -5.11 -1.64
C LEU A 82 -3.44 -5.47 -0.18
N PRO A 83 -4.05 -6.53 0.37
CA PRO A 83 -3.85 -6.94 1.74
C PRO A 83 -2.50 -7.65 1.93
N GLN A 84 -1.96 -7.63 3.14
CA GLN A 84 -0.76 -8.38 3.53
C GLN A 84 -0.91 -9.88 3.34
N TYR A 85 -2.08 -10.41 3.68
CA TYR A 85 -2.44 -11.81 3.52
C TYR A 85 -3.68 -11.92 2.67
N PHE A 86 -3.62 -12.79 1.67
CA PHE A 86 -4.73 -13.15 0.81
C PHE A 86 -4.72 -14.66 0.59
N GLU A 87 -5.82 -15.30 0.99
CA GLU A 87 -6.10 -16.71 0.68
C GLU A 87 -7.51 -16.78 0.12
N PRO A 88 -7.68 -17.15 -1.17
CA PRO A 88 -9.00 -17.35 -1.74
C PRO A 88 -9.67 -18.54 -1.08
N HIS A 89 -10.98 -18.43 -0.82
CA HIS A 89 -11.75 -19.51 -0.20
C HIS A 89 -11.77 -20.78 -1.05
N TRP A 90 -11.75 -20.63 -2.37
CA TRP A 90 -11.62 -21.73 -3.33
C TRP A 90 -10.25 -21.65 -4.01
N ASP A 91 -9.71 -22.81 -4.39
CA ASP A 91 -8.44 -22.89 -5.10
C ASP A 91 -8.61 -22.49 -6.58
N LEU A 92 -8.75 -21.19 -6.80
CA LEU A 92 -9.00 -20.57 -8.11
C LEU A 92 -7.75 -20.60 -9.00
N THR A 93 -7.98 -20.56 -10.30
CA THR A 93 -6.89 -20.37 -11.26
C THR A 93 -6.44 -18.91 -11.31
N VAL A 94 -5.25 -18.67 -11.84
CA VAL A 94 -4.73 -17.30 -12.06
C VAL A 94 -5.69 -16.51 -12.96
N ALA A 95 -6.20 -17.13 -14.03
CA ALA A 95 -7.17 -16.50 -14.92
C ALA A 95 -8.46 -16.10 -14.19
N ASP A 96 -8.97 -16.95 -13.28
CA ASP A 96 -10.17 -16.63 -12.51
C ASP A 96 -9.94 -15.46 -11.55
N LEU A 97 -8.78 -15.41 -10.88
CA LEU A 97 -8.42 -14.31 -9.97
C LEU A 97 -8.30 -12.98 -10.72
N VAL A 98 -7.61 -12.98 -11.87
CA VAL A 98 -7.49 -11.77 -12.71
C VAL A 98 -8.86 -11.32 -13.22
N ARG A 99 -9.72 -12.27 -13.63
CA ARG A 99 -11.10 -11.99 -14.05
C ARG A 99 -11.91 -11.36 -12.94
N LEU A 100 -11.87 -11.89 -11.72
CA LEU A 100 -12.53 -11.28 -10.55
C LEU A 100 -12.07 -9.85 -10.30
N GLY A 101 -10.77 -9.57 -10.51
CA GLY A 101 -10.23 -8.23 -10.45
C GLY A 101 -10.82 -7.30 -11.50
N ALA A 102 -10.92 -7.76 -12.73
CA ALA A 102 -11.41 -6.99 -13.87
C ALA A 102 -12.95 -6.75 -13.83
N GLU A 103 -13.72 -7.67 -13.26
CA GLU A 103 -15.19 -7.52 -13.10
C GLU A 103 -15.60 -6.27 -12.29
N ARG A 104 -14.72 -5.78 -11.40
CA ARG A 104 -14.94 -4.53 -10.66
C ARG A 104 -15.06 -3.30 -11.56
N ALA A 105 -14.58 -3.37 -12.82
CA ALA A 105 -14.74 -2.29 -13.81
C ALA A 105 -16.14 -2.18 -14.36
N GLY A 106 -17.01 -3.17 -14.14
CA GLY A 106 -18.40 -3.18 -14.63
C GLY A 106 -18.57 -3.80 -16.00
N GLY A 107 -17.64 -4.63 -16.44
CA GLY A 107 -17.73 -5.42 -17.66
C GLY A 107 -16.39 -5.92 -18.14
N LEU A 108 -16.32 -7.22 -18.46
CA LEU A 108 -15.17 -7.83 -19.11
C LEU A 108 -15.31 -7.65 -20.62
N THR A 109 -14.42 -6.89 -21.23
CA THR A 109 -14.17 -7.07 -22.66
C THR A 109 -13.18 -8.23 -22.82
N LYS A 110 -13.50 -9.13 -23.75
CA LYS A 110 -12.59 -10.21 -24.15
C LYS A 110 -11.25 -9.57 -24.57
N GLY A 111 -10.18 -9.87 -23.90
CA GLY A 111 -8.88 -9.23 -24.13
C GLY A 111 -8.32 -8.48 -22.92
N VAL A 112 -9.14 -7.93 -22.03
CA VAL A 112 -8.66 -7.25 -20.80
C VAL A 112 -7.87 -8.20 -19.91
N VAL A 113 -8.33 -9.45 -19.76
CA VAL A 113 -7.61 -10.46 -18.98
C VAL A 113 -6.27 -10.81 -19.63
N ASP A 114 -6.26 -10.96 -20.96
CA ASP A 114 -5.03 -11.27 -21.71
C ASP A 114 -4.02 -10.13 -21.64
N GLU A 115 -4.47 -8.88 -21.72
CA GLU A 115 -3.61 -7.70 -21.58
C GLU A 115 -3.01 -7.62 -20.17
N ILE A 116 -3.84 -7.84 -19.13
CA ILE A 116 -3.37 -7.82 -17.74
C ILE A 116 -2.39 -8.96 -17.49
N THR A 117 -2.70 -10.18 -17.95
CA THR A 117 -1.81 -11.32 -17.75
C THR A 117 -0.49 -11.16 -18.49
N ALA A 118 -0.49 -10.54 -19.66
CA ALA A 118 0.73 -10.18 -20.38
C ALA A 118 1.54 -9.12 -19.62
N ARG A 119 0.89 -8.06 -19.15
CA ARG A 119 1.53 -6.96 -18.40
C ARG A 119 2.22 -7.44 -17.11
N PHE A 120 1.66 -8.44 -16.43
CA PHE A 120 2.20 -8.99 -15.19
C PHE A 120 2.98 -10.31 -15.39
N GLU A 121 3.31 -10.67 -16.64
CA GLU A 121 4.05 -11.90 -17.00
C GLU A 121 3.39 -13.16 -16.43
N LEU A 122 2.06 -13.25 -16.52
CA LEU A 122 1.25 -14.35 -16.01
C LEU A 122 0.72 -15.27 -17.11
N ALA A 123 1.06 -15.02 -18.38
CA ALA A 123 0.51 -15.75 -19.53
C ALA A 123 0.72 -17.28 -19.42
N THR A 124 1.88 -17.73 -18.94
CA THR A 124 2.20 -19.14 -18.74
C THR A 124 1.62 -19.75 -17.47
N LEU A 125 1.02 -18.92 -16.62
CA LEU A 125 0.49 -19.32 -15.32
C LEU A 125 -1.04 -19.33 -15.27
N GLN A 126 -1.72 -18.94 -16.35
CA GLN A 126 -3.17 -18.70 -16.36
C GLN A 126 -4.00 -19.88 -15.82
N ASP A 127 -3.63 -21.11 -16.18
CA ASP A 127 -4.33 -22.32 -15.79
C ASP A 127 -3.85 -22.91 -14.45
N ARG A 128 -2.77 -22.32 -13.87
CA ARG A 128 -2.27 -22.77 -12.57
C ARG A 128 -3.18 -22.32 -11.44
N ARG A 129 -3.33 -23.20 -10.45
CA ARG A 129 -4.11 -22.93 -9.25
C ARG A 129 -3.31 -22.14 -8.24
N TRP A 130 -4.00 -21.28 -7.47
CA TRP A 130 -3.42 -20.45 -6.41
C TRP A 130 -2.49 -21.24 -5.47
N SER A 131 -2.92 -22.43 -5.03
CA SER A 131 -2.18 -23.28 -4.10
C SER A 131 -0.80 -23.73 -4.65
N THR A 132 -0.64 -23.77 -5.98
CA THR A 132 0.59 -24.23 -6.65
C THR A 132 1.58 -23.12 -6.96
N LEU A 133 1.22 -21.86 -6.67
CA LEU A 133 2.05 -20.69 -6.98
C LEU A 133 3.10 -20.44 -5.90
N SER A 134 4.28 -20.05 -6.32
CA SER A 134 5.32 -19.50 -5.46
C SER A 134 4.90 -18.13 -4.87
N GLY A 135 5.56 -17.67 -3.80
CA GLY A 135 5.29 -16.37 -3.21
C GLY A 135 5.37 -15.20 -4.20
N GLY A 136 6.38 -15.21 -5.07
CA GLY A 136 6.55 -14.19 -6.11
C GLY A 136 5.45 -14.22 -7.18
N GLU A 137 5.04 -15.41 -7.62
CA GLU A 137 3.91 -15.59 -8.54
C GLU A 137 2.60 -15.10 -7.91
N ARG A 138 2.34 -15.46 -6.63
CA ARG A 138 1.18 -14.95 -5.87
C ARG A 138 1.16 -13.44 -5.79
N ALA A 139 2.28 -12.79 -5.47
CA ALA A 139 2.36 -11.34 -5.41
C ALA A 139 2.03 -10.68 -6.77
N ARG A 140 2.54 -11.23 -7.88
CA ARG A 140 2.21 -10.73 -9.24
C ARG A 140 0.74 -10.92 -9.59
N VAL A 141 0.15 -12.08 -9.25
CA VAL A 141 -1.29 -12.34 -9.45
C VAL A 141 -2.15 -11.36 -8.66
N LEU A 142 -1.81 -11.11 -7.40
CA LEU A 142 -2.55 -10.15 -6.56
C LEU A 142 -2.44 -8.72 -7.10
N LEU A 143 -1.26 -8.30 -7.54
CA LEU A 143 -1.08 -7.01 -8.19
C LEU A 143 -1.90 -6.92 -9.48
N ALA A 144 -1.89 -7.97 -10.32
CA ALA A 144 -2.69 -8.05 -11.52
C ALA A 144 -4.19 -7.93 -11.21
N MET A 145 -4.68 -8.68 -10.23
CA MET A 145 -6.08 -8.66 -9.78
C MET A 145 -6.49 -7.26 -9.27
N VAL A 146 -5.65 -6.61 -8.46
CA VAL A 146 -5.99 -5.30 -7.88
C VAL A 146 -5.89 -4.19 -8.91
N LEU A 147 -4.91 -4.26 -9.82
CA LEU A 147 -4.64 -3.26 -10.85
C LEU A 147 -5.40 -3.50 -12.16
N ALA A 148 -6.22 -4.55 -12.23
CA ALA A 148 -7.04 -4.85 -13.41
C ALA A 148 -7.97 -3.70 -13.83
N VAL A 149 -8.42 -2.88 -12.87
CA VAL A 149 -9.28 -1.71 -13.12
C VAL A 149 -8.50 -0.39 -13.14
N ASP A 150 -7.18 -0.44 -13.05
CA ASP A 150 -6.28 0.72 -12.96
C ASP A 150 -6.78 1.84 -12.01
N PRO A 151 -7.03 1.55 -10.73
CA PRO A 151 -7.65 2.49 -9.81
C PRO A 151 -6.78 3.75 -9.63
N PRO A 152 -7.35 4.95 -9.46
CA PRO A 152 -6.61 6.19 -9.18
C PRO A 152 -5.69 6.10 -7.96
N ALA A 153 -6.08 5.36 -6.92
CA ALA A 153 -5.27 5.12 -5.74
C ALA A 153 -5.06 3.62 -5.49
N LEU A 154 -3.81 3.24 -5.20
CA LEU A 154 -3.45 1.90 -4.72
C LEU A 154 -2.97 1.99 -3.29
N LEU A 155 -3.53 1.20 -2.40
CA LEU A 155 -3.13 1.04 -1.01
C LEU A 155 -2.64 -0.39 -0.82
N ALA A 156 -1.35 -0.59 -0.57
CA ALA A 156 -0.74 -1.91 -0.47
C ALA A 156 -0.15 -2.14 0.93
N ASP A 157 -0.60 -3.21 1.58
CA ASP A 157 -0.18 -3.58 2.93
C ASP A 157 0.90 -4.67 2.85
N GLU A 158 2.16 -4.29 3.00
CA GLU A 158 3.34 -5.17 2.96
C GLU A 158 3.42 -6.06 1.70
N PRO A 159 3.27 -5.51 0.49
CA PRO A 159 3.10 -6.29 -0.74
C PRO A 159 4.30 -7.16 -1.11
N ALA A 160 5.42 -6.99 -0.44
CA ALA A 160 6.69 -7.65 -0.75
C ALA A 160 7.31 -8.40 0.43
N ALA A 161 6.59 -8.56 1.56
CA ALA A 161 7.14 -9.10 2.81
C ALA A 161 7.64 -10.55 2.68
N SER A 162 6.96 -11.38 1.88
CA SER A 162 7.30 -12.80 1.70
C SER A 162 8.19 -13.08 0.49
N LEU A 163 8.72 -12.03 -0.17
CA LEU A 163 9.52 -12.16 -1.38
C LEU A 163 11.02 -12.16 -1.06
N ASP A 164 11.79 -12.87 -1.88
CA ASP A 164 13.23 -12.73 -1.89
C ASP A 164 13.66 -11.30 -2.27
N ILE A 165 14.92 -10.97 -2.06
CA ILE A 165 15.46 -9.61 -2.22
C ILE A 165 15.21 -9.07 -3.63
N ARG A 166 15.44 -9.89 -4.67
CA ARG A 166 15.29 -9.46 -6.07
C ARG A 166 13.84 -9.10 -6.37
N HIS A 167 12.92 -10.02 -6.12
CA HIS A 167 11.49 -9.83 -6.38
C HIS A 167 10.90 -8.70 -5.53
N ARG A 168 11.39 -8.54 -4.28
CA ARG A 168 11.01 -7.42 -3.41
C ARG A 168 11.34 -6.08 -4.04
N ILE A 169 12.57 -5.91 -4.55
CA ILE A 169 13.00 -4.67 -5.21
C ILE A 169 12.17 -4.42 -6.47
N ASP A 170 11.89 -5.45 -7.27
CA ASP A 170 11.11 -5.32 -8.50
C ASP A 170 9.68 -4.87 -8.22
N VAL A 171 9.02 -5.43 -7.20
CA VAL A 171 7.69 -5.01 -6.74
C VAL A 171 7.73 -3.56 -6.27
N VAL A 172 8.69 -3.19 -5.40
CA VAL A 172 8.82 -1.82 -4.89
C VAL A 172 9.01 -0.82 -6.04
N ARG A 173 9.90 -1.11 -6.99
CA ARG A 173 10.13 -0.26 -8.17
C ARG A 173 8.88 -0.11 -9.04
N SER A 174 8.11 -1.19 -9.23
CA SER A 174 6.85 -1.15 -9.97
C SER A 174 5.83 -0.23 -9.30
N LEU A 175 5.69 -0.31 -7.97
CA LEU A 175 4.79 0.51 -7.17
C LEU A 175 5.21 1.99 -7.17
N VAL A 176 6.50 2.27 -7.04
CA VAL A 176 7.05 3.64 -7.12
C VAL A 176 6.83 4.23 -8.50
N ARG A 177 7.11 3.46 -9.57
CA ARG A 177 6.85 3.91 -10.95
C ARG A 177 5.37 4.23 -11.15
N ARG A 178 4.46 3.41 -10.61
CA ARG A 178 3.04 3.75 -10.64
C ARG A 178 2.75 5.10 -9.97
N GLY A 179 3.49 5.45 -8.91
CA GLY A 179 3.39 6.73 -8.22
C GLY A 179 3.57 7.96 -9.11
N THR A 180 4.28 7.85 -10.24
CA THR A 180 4.44 9.00 -11.17
C THR A 180 3.16 9.38 -11.89
N GLU A 181 2.20 8.48 -12.03
CA GLU A 181 0.93 8.70 -12.75
C GLU A 181 -0.29 8.60 -11.85
N ARG A 182 -0.22 7.84 -10.76
CA ARG A 182 -1.31 7.52 -9.84
C ARG A 182 -0.82 7.59 -8.40
N LEU A 183 -1.73 7.71 -7.45
CA LEU A 183 -1.36 7.61 -6.04
C LEU A 183 -1.05 6.14 -5.66
N CYS A 184 0.09 5.92 -5.02
CA CYS A 184 0.49 4.63 -4.48
C CYS A 184 0.94 4.78 -3.03
N VAL A 185 0.22 4.17 -2.09
CA VAL A 185 0.53 4.18 -0.65
C VAL A 185 0.89 2.75 -0.23
N VAL A 186 2.07 2.57 0.32
CA VAL A 186 2.61 1.25 0.66
C VAL A 186 3.03 1.20 2.12
N VAL A 187 2.44 0.29 2.88
CA VAL A 187 2.96 -0.06 4.21
C VAL A 187 4.16 -0.98 4.03
N MET A 188 5.24 -0.68 4.72
CA MET A 188 6.45 -1.51 4.69
C MET A 188 7.24 -1.43 6.00
N HIS A 189 8.06 -2.46 6.25
CA HIS A 189 8.96 -2.52 7.41
C HIS A 189 10.39 -2.09 7.09
N ASP A 190 10.77 -2.18 5.83
CA ASP A 190 12.13 -1.87 5.37
C ASP A 190 12.30 -0.37 5.20
N LEU A 191 12.94 0.27 6.18
CA LEU A 191 13.20 1.71 6.18
C LEU A 191 14.13 2.11 5.04
N ASP A 192 15.14 1.29 4.73
CA ASP A 192 16.07 1.60 3.66
C ASP A 192 15.38 1.65 2.31
N LEU A 193 14.50 0.69 2.03
CA LEU A 193 13.69 0.70 0.82
C LEU A 193 12.71 1.88 0.81
N ALA A 194 12.11 2.22 1.96
CA ALA A 194 11.19 3.35 2.07
C ALA A 194 11.89 4.67 1.72
N PHE A 195 12.98 4.99 2.38
CA PHE A 195 13.71 6.24 2.18
C PHE A 195 14.46 6.31 0.86
N ARG A 196 14.83 5.16 0.28
CA ARG A 196 15.56 5.08 -0.98
C ARG A 196 14.68 5.22 -2.21
N PHE A 197 13.46 4.69 -2.17
CA PHE A 197 12.64 4.57 -3.37
C PHE A 197 11.39 5.45 -3.37
N PHE A 198 10.81 5.75 -2.20
CA PHE A 198 9.57 6.50 -2.13
C PHE A 198 9.81 8.01 -2.03
N GLU A 199 8.94 8.77 -2.67
CA GLU A 199 8.97 10.24 -2.64
C GLU A 199 8.61 10.78 -1.26
N THR A 200 7.56 10.22 -0.67
CA THR A 200 7.04 10.64 0.64
C THR A 200 7.10 9.47 1.63
N VAL A 201 7.50 9.77 2.85
CA VAL A 201 7.48 8.81 3.95
C VAL A 201 6.59 9.34 5.07
N VAL A 202 5.70 8.47 5.56
CA VAL A 202 4.81 8.72 6.71
C VAL A 202 5.23 7.77 7.81
N VAL A 203 5.69 8.32 8.93
CA VAL A 203 6.10 7.54 10.10
C VAL A 203 5.00 7.50 11.11
N MET A 204 4.59 6.30 11.51
CA MET A 204 3.55 6.09 12.52
C MET A 204 4.11 5.46 13.79
N ASP A 205 3.61 5.91 14.93
CA ASP A 205 3.76 5.25 16.23
C ASP A 205 2.47 5.36 17.03
N ARG A 206 2.07 4.29 17.70
CA ARG A 206 0.92 4.23 18.65
C ARG A 206 -0.35 4.87 18.08
N GLY A 207 -0.67 4.57 16.82
CA GLY A 207 -1.86 5.07 16.13
C GLY A 207 -1.81 6.52 15.69
N ARG A 208 -0.65 7.16 15.73
CA ARG A 208 -0.45 8.57 15.33
C ARG A 208 0.57 8.68 14.21
N ILE A 209 0.45 9.73 13.40
CA ILE A 209 1.54 10.16 12.52
C ILE A 209 2.50 10.98 13.36
N VAL A 210 3.76 10.53 13.42
CA VAL A 210 4.83 11.20 14.17
C VAL A 210 5.53 12.23 13.31
N VAL A 211 5.80 11.86 12.06
CA VAL A 211 6.36 12.73 11.02
C VAL A 211 5.92 12.26 9.66
N ALA A 212 5.68 13.19 8.74
CA ALA A 212 5.38 12.91 7.35
C ALA A 212 5.99 14.02 6.48
N GLY A 213 6.53 13.66 5.33
CA GLY A 213 7.14 14.59 4.40
C GLY A 213 7.91 13.88 3.29
N HIS A 214 8.57 14.67 2.43
CA HIS A 214 9.49 14.08 1.45
C HIS A 214 10.58 13.27 2.17
N ALA A 215 10.91 12.11 1.62
CA ALA A 215 11.89 11.19 2.22
C ALA A 215 13.21 11.89 2.56
N HIS A 216 13.71 12.75 1.66
CA HIS A 216 14.93 13.52 1.88
C HIS A 216 14.82 14.48 3.07
N ASP A 217 13.68 15.17 3.23
CA ASP A 217 13.52 16.23 4.22
C ASP A 217 13.41 15.67 5.64
N ILE A 218 12.80 14.50 5.79
CA ILE A 218 12.59 13.87 7.10
C ILE A 218 13.64 12.80 7.44
N PHE A 219 14.62 12.55 6.56
CA PHE A 219 15.65 11.53 6.77
C PHE A 219 16.48 11.75 8.04
N ASP A 220 16.78 12.99 8.35
CA ASP A 220 17.58 13.38 9.53
C ASP A 220 16.72 13.72 10.76
N ASP A 221 15.39 13.51 10.70
CA ASP A 221 14.48 13.86 11.80
C ASP A 221 14.67 12.91 13.00
N ALA A 222 14.95 13.48 14.16
CA ALA A 222 15.19 12.73 15.40
C ALA A 222 13.93 11.97 15.89
N ARG A 223 12.73 12.34 15.41
CA ARG A 223 11.49 11.63 15.71
C ARG A 223 11.45 10.21 15.14
N LEU A 224 12.27 9.92 14.09
CA LEU A 224 12.46 8.56 13.60
C LEU A 224 13.04 7.66 14.70
N ASP A 225 14.11 8.11 15.35
CA ASP A 225 14.77 7.35 16.41
C ASP A 225 13.82 7.09 17.57
N ALA A 226 13.05 8.12 17.96
CA ALA A 226 12.09 8.02 19.04
C ALA A 226 10.92 7.05 18.69
N ALA A 227 10.42 7.08 17.47
CA ALA A 227 9.30 6.23 17.03
C ALA A 227 9.69 4.74 17.02
N PHE A 228 10.92 4.42 16.62
CA PHE A 228 11.42 3.04 16.58
C PHE A 228 12.10 2.59 17.87
N GLY A 229 12.36 3.51 18.82
CA GLY A 229 13.10 3.22 20.04
C GLY A 229 14.56 2.80 19.81
N VAL A 230 15.13 3.21 18.67
CA VAL A 230 16.48 2.86 18.25
C VAL A 230 17.17 4.10 17.70
N ARG A 231 18.42 4.30 18.03
CA ARG A 231 19.23 5.33 17.38
C ARG A 231 19.68 4.84 16.02
N PHE A 232 19.45 5.66 14.97
CA PHE A 232 19.89 5.35 13.62
C PHE A 232 21.20 6.10 13.27
N GLU A 233 22.15 5.37 12.71
CA GLU A 233 23.24 5.94 11.93
C GLU A 233 22.71 6.29 10.54
N ARG A 234 22.95 7.52 10.11
CA ARG A 234 22.50 8.06 8.83
C ARG A 234 23.67 8.18 7.89
N LEU A 235 23.74 7.27 6.93
CA LEU A 235 24.81 7.24 5.95
C LEU A 235 24.31 7.84 4.64
N LYS A 236 25.00 8.88 4.15
CA LYS A 236 24.74 9.49 2.84
C LYS A 236 25.90 9.18 1.92
N ALA A 237 25.67 8.44 0.84
CA ALA A 237 26.65 8.12 -0.19
C ALA A 237 26.11 8.54 -1.56
N GLY A 238 26.46 9.74 -2.01
CA GLY A 238 25.93 10.33 -3.23
C GLY A 238 24.42 10.51 -3.14
N HIS A 239 23.68 9.89 -4.05
CA HIS A 239 22.20 9.91 -4.07
C HIS A 239 21.55 8.83 -3.20
N HIS A 240 22.34 8.05 -2.47
CA HIS A 240 21.82 6.97 -1.64
C HIS A 240 21.84 7.36 -0.17
N SER A 241 20.71 7.18 0.49
CA SER A 241 20.53 7.34 1.93
C SER A 241 20.29 5.97 2.55
N LEU A 242 21.01 5.65 3.61
CA LEU A 242 20.91 4.39 4.34
C LEU A 242 20.67 4.68 5.81
N LEU A 243 19.63 4.07 6.39
CA LEU A 243 19.35 4.08 7.83
C LEU A 243 19.80 2.76 8.44
N ARG A 244 20.81 2.81 9.30
CA ARG A 244 21.31 1.63 9.99
C ARG A 244 21.08 1.79 11.50
N PRO A 245 20.50 0.80 12.19
CA PRO A 245 20.47 0.83 13.65
C PRO A 245 21.90 0.95 14.18
N ALA A 246 22.15 1.94 15.05
CA ALA A 246 23.44 2.05 15.71
C ALA A 246 23.66 0.81 16.58
N CYS A 247 24.82 0.19 16.46
CA CYS A 247 25.21 -0.86 17.40
C CYS A 247 25.32 -0.25 18.80
N LEU A 248 24.69 -0.91 19.78
CA LEU A 248 24.80 -0.60 21.20
C LEU A 248 26.23 -0.88 21.66
#